data_9bb159ce5bacac2321eb91d1447d071f
#
_entry.id   9bb159ce5bacac2321eb91d1447d071f
#
_cell.length_a   1.000
_cell.length_b   1.000
_cell.length_c   1.000
_cell.angle_alpha   90.00
_cell.angle_beta   90.00
_cell.angle_gamma   90.00
#
_symmetry.space_group_name_H-M   'P 1'
#
loop_
_entity.id
_entity.type
_entity.pdbx_description
1 polymer ?
#
loop_
_entity_poly.entity_id
_entity_poly.type
_entity_poly.pdbx_seq_one_letter_code
_entity_poly.pdbx_strand_id
1 'polypeptide(L)'
;MSKKQTIMLSVAVAAVLVAVIVFLGFRMHKQNEKNKQMLELAEMDKREMENEYEQFAMQYNEMKMKINNDSLVAQLDQEQQRTEELLEELRRVKSSNAAEIMRLKKELATLRKVLRSYVLQIDSLNRMNQELTQENTSLKDKNQQAQQHISNLSSQNESLS
;
A
#
# COMPACT_ATOMS: atom_id res chain seq x y z
N MET A 1 58.88 -7.25 48.74
CA MET A 1 58.23 -8.24 47.86
C MET A 1 59.30 -9.11 47.20
N SER A 2 59.14 -10.43 47.27
CA SER A 2 60.10 -11.35 46.65
C SER A 2 59.94 -11.27 45.12
N LYS A 3 61.04 -11.33 44.33
CA LYS A 3 61.03 -11.34 42.85
C LYS A 3 60.03 -12.33 42.28
N LYS A 4 59.81 -13.48 42.95
CA LYS A 4 58.75 -14.46 42.55
C LYS A 4 57.33 -13.94 42.67
N GLN A 5 57.01 -13.12 43.68
CA GLN A 5 55.66 -12.53 43.85
C GLN A 5 55.38 -11.48 42.80
N THR A 6 56.36 -10.68 42.39
CA THR A 6 56.22 -9.67 41.32
C THR A 6 56.01 -10.34 39.97
N ILE A 7 56.66 -11.45 39.65
CA ILE A 7 56.51 -12.20 38.43
C ILE A 7 55.10 -12.87 38.41
N MET A 8 54.64 -13.46 39.49
CA MET A 8 53.31 -14.05 39.57
C MET A 8 52.18 -12.98 39.41
N LEU A 9 52.37 -11.79 39.99
CA LEU A 9 51.43 -10.70 39.87
C LEU A 9 51.35 -10.18 38.41
N SER A 10 52.49 -10.04 37.74
CA SER A 10 52.51 -9.59 36.33
C SER A 10 51.88 -10.61 35.37
N VAL A 11 52.06 -11.90 35.61
CA VAL A 11 51.42 -12.96 34.82
C VAL A 11 49.91 -12.97 35.07
N ALA A 12 49.47 -12.79 36.31
CA ALA A 12 48.04 -12.71 36.62
C ALA A 12 47.37 -11.50 35.96
N VAL A 13 48.01 -10.33 35.97
CA VAL A 13 47.52 -9.14 35.27
C VAL A 13 47.45 -9.33 33.77
N ALA A 14 48.49 -9.94 33.17
CA ALA A 14 48.50 -10.25 31.75
C ALA A 14 47.38 -11.23 31.35
N ALA A 15 47.13 -12.25 32.16
CA ALA A 15 46.05 -13.21 31.94
C ALA A 15 44.66 -12.54 31.99
N VAL A 16 44.44 -11.62 32.93
CA VAL A 16 43.19 -10.83 33.02
C VAL A 16 43.00 -9.93 31.80
N LEU A 17 44.06 -9.26 31.35
CA LEU A 17 44.00 -8.41 30.16
C LEU A 17 43.65 -9.21 28.90
N VAL A 18 44.24 -10.38 28.72
CA VAL A 18 43.93 -11.29 27.60
C VAL A 18 42.45 -11.73 27.68
N ALA A 19 41.96 -12.11 28.85
CA ALA A 19 40.57 -12.50 29.05
C ALA A 19 39.60 -11.36 28.71
N VAL A 20 39.90 -10.11 29.08
CA VAL A 20 39.10 -8.93 28.75
C VAL A 20 39.09 -8.67 27.23
N ILE A 21 40.25 -8.79 26.56
CA ILE A 21 40.34 -8.58 25.11
C ILE A 21 39.51 -9.65 24.38
N VAL A 22 39.61 -10.91 24.77
CA VAL A 22 38.80 -11.99 24.17
C VAL A 22 37.31 -11.77 24.40
N PHE A 23 36.93 -11.37 25.62
CA PHE A 23 35.52 -11.08 25.94
C PHE A 23 34.98 -9.90 25.13
N LEU A 24 35.76 -8.82 24.99
CA LEU A 24 35.36 -7.65 24.17
C LEU A 24 35.26 -8.01 22.69
N GLY A 25 36.21 -8.80 22.17
CA GLY A 25 36.18 -9.30 20.80
C GLY A 25 34.96 -10.15 20.51
N PHE A 26 34.62 -11.07 21.43
CA PHE A 26 33.40 -11.89 21.29
C PHE A 26 32.12 -11.06 21.36
N ARG A 27 32.08 -10.07 22.25
CA ARG A 27 30.93 -9.14 22.34
C ARG A 27 30.77 -8.29 21.09
N MET A 28 31.88 -7.77 20.54
CA MET A 28 31.86 -7.00 19.28
C MET A 28 31.41 -7.85 18.08
N HIS A 29 31.90 -9.09 18.00
CA HIS A 29 31.52 -10.02 16.93
C HIS A 29 30.02 -10.32 16.96
N LYS A 30 29.48 -10.63 18.15
CA LYS A 30 28.03 -10.88 18.33
C LYS A 30 27.16 -9.65 18.03
N GLN A 31 27.66 -8.45 18.33
CA GLN A 31 26.97 -7.19 18.02
C GLN A 31 26.98 -6.89 16.52
N ASN A 32 28.09 -7.21 15.84
CA ASN A 32 28.21 -7.03 14.39
C ASN A 32 27.29 -7.98 13.61
N GLU A 33 27.14 -9.23 14.05
CA GLU A 33 26.17 -10.17 13.47
C GLU A 33 24.72 -9.67 13.64
N LYS A 34 24.36 -9.18 14.83
CA LYS A 34 23.02 -8.59 15.05
C LYS A 34 22.78 -7.38 14.18
N ASN A 35 23.77 -6.52 14.00
CA ASN A 35 23.65 -5.35 13.13
C ASN A 35 23.47 -5.75 11.67
N LYS A 36 24.16 -6.79 11.19
CA LYS A 36 23.97 -7.34 9.84
C LYS A 36 22.55 -7.88 9.66
N GLN A 37 22.08 -8.71 10.59
CA GLN A 37 20.72 -9.26 10.55
C GLN A 37 19.65 -8.18 10.57
N MET A 38 19.81 -7.13 11.37
CA MET A 38 18.89 -6.00 11.39
C MET A 38 18.90 -5.22 10.07
N LEU A 39 20.06 -5.07 9.45
CA LEU A 39 20.17 -4.41 8.15
C LEU A 39 19.52 -5.24 7.04
N GLU A 40 19.73 -6.54 7.03
CA GLU A 40 19.09 -7.47 6.08
C GLU A 40 17.56 -7.45 6.21
N LEU A 41 17.04 -7.45 7.44
CA LEU A 41 15.60 -7.32 7.70
C LEU A 41 15.07 -5.97 7.20
N ALA A 42 15.79 -4.88 7.46
CA ALA A 42 15.39 -3.57 6.99
C ALA A 42 15.39 -3.46 5.45
N GLU A 43 16.33 -4.14 4.79
CA GLU A 43 16.35 -4.22 3.32
C GLU A 43 15.20 -5.06 2.78
N MET A 44 14.85 -6.16 3.44
CA MET A 44 13.69 -6.98 3.07
C MET A 44 12.40 -6.19 3.24
N ASP A 45 12.19 -5.54 4.37
CA ASP A 45 11.04 -4.66 4.62
C ASP A 45 10.93 -3.56 3.55
N LYS A 46 12.05 -2.94 3.19
CA LYS A 46 12.09 -1.91 2.15
C LYS A 46 11.64 -2.47 0.78
N ARG A 47 12.14 -3.63 0.38
CA ARG A 47 11.74 -4.29 -0.88
C ARG A 47 10.27 -4.67 -0.89
N GLU A 48 9.74 -5.17 0.23
CA GLU A 48 8.32 -5.46 0.36
C GLU A 48 7.47 -4.20 0.18
N MET A 49 7.87 -3.10 0.80
CA MET A 49 7.21 -1.80 0.64
C MET A 49 7.29 -1.29 -0.80
N GLU A 50 8.45 -1.42 -1.49
CA GLU A 50 8.59 -1.05 -2.91
C GLU A 50 7.59 -1.81 -3.78
N ASN A 51 7.50 -3.13 -3.61
CA ASN A 51 6.53 -3.96 -4.33
C ASN A 51 5.08 -3.54 -4.05
N GLU A 52 4.75 -3.17 -2.81
CA GLU A 52 3.40 -2.75 -2.46
C GLU A 52 3.04 -1.38 -3.06
N TYR A 53 3.97 -0.42 -3.07
CA TYR A 53 3.78 0.85 -3.76
C TYR A 53 3.58 0.67 -5.27
N GLU A 54 4.37 -0.20 -5.92
CA GLU A 54 4.21 -0.54 -7.34
C GLU A 54 2.84 -1.16 -7.63
N GLN A 55 2.39 -2.09 -6.79
CA GLN A 55 1.06 -2.69 -6.91
C GLN A 55 -0.05 -1.65 -6.76
N PHE A 56 0.07 -0.69 -5.85
CA PHE A 56 -0.91 0.37 -5.70
C PHE A 56 -0.96 1.29 -6.92
N ALA A 57 0.18 1.68 -7.47
CA ALA A 57 0.23 2.47 -8.69
C ALA A 57 -0.46 1.75 -9.86
N MET A 58 -0.23 0.44 -10.01
CA MET A 58 -0.91 -0.39 -11.02
C MET A 58 -2.42 -0.47 -10.78
N GLN A 59 -2.87 -0.66 -9.53
CA GLN A 59 -4.29 -0.73 -9.19
C GLN A 59 -5.01 0.60 -9.46
N TYR A 60 -4.40 1.75 -9.17
CA TYR A 60 -4.96 3.05 -9.54
C TYR A 60 -5.14 3.16 -11.06
N ASN A 61 -4.16 2.73 -11.84
CA ASN A 61 -4.25 2.74 -13.29
C ASN A 61 -5.37 1.83 -13.82
N GLU A 62 -5.51 0.62 -13.27
CA GLU A 62 -6.61 -0.28 -13.62
C GLU A 62 -7.99 0.29 -13.28
N MET A 63 -8.12 0.94 -12.13
CA MET A 63 -9.37 1.58 -11.72
C MET A 63 -9.77 2.70 -12.68
N LYS A 64 -8.82 3.55 -13.10
CA LYS A 64 -9.08 4.62 -14.08
C LYS A 64 -9.62 4.08 -15.40
N MET A 65 -9.12 2.95 -15.88
CA MET A 65 -9.60 2.33 -17.12
C MET A 65 -11.02 1.77 -17.03
N LYS A 66 -11.51 1.50 -15.82
CA LYS A 66 -12.84 0.89 -15.58
C LYS A 66 -13.94 1.92 -15.28
N ILE A 67 -13.58 3.20 -15.20
CA ILE A 67 -14.49 4.25 -14.75
C ILE A 67 -14.72 5.25 -15.88
N ASN A 68 -15.99 5.60 -16.10
CA ASN A 68 -16.38 6.70 -16.98
C ASN A 68 -16.87 7.90 -16.15
N ASN A 69 -15.96 8.45 -15.31
CA ASN A 69 -16.23 9.61 -14.45
C ASN A 69 -14.95 10.44 -14.34
N ASP A 70 -14.89 11.55 -15.06
CA ASP A 70 -13.70 12.40 -15.18
C ASP A 70 -13.21 12.93 -13.83
N SER A 71 -14.13 13.28 -12.92
CA SER A 71 -13.78 13.77 -11.59
C SER A 71 -13.08 12.69 -10.74
N LEU A 72 -13.58 11.46 -10.81
CA LEU A 72 -12.99 10.34 -10.07
C LEU A 72 -11.68 9.90 -10.71
N VAL A 73 -11.58 9.93 -12.04
CA VAL A 73 -10.31 9.68 -12.76
C VAL A 73 -9.24 10.68 -12.33
N ALA A 74 -9.57 11.98 -12.24
CA ALA A 74 -8.62 12.99 -11.80
C ALA A 74 -8.13 12.78 -10.35
N GLN A 75 -9.01 12.33 -9.45
CA GLN A 75 -8.62 11.99 -8.07
C GLN A 75 -7.71 10.75 -8.03
N LEU A 76 -8.01 9.73 -8.82
CA LEU A 76 -7.17 8.53 -8.93
C LEU A 76 -5.79 8.85 -9.54
N ASP A 77 -5.72 9.77 -10.51
CA ASP A 77 -4.46 10.27 -11.06
C ASP A 77 -3.60 10.93 -9.99
N GLN A 78 -4.19 11.78 -9.16
CA GLN A 78 -3.50 12.45 -8.08
C GLN A 78 -2.94 11.44 -7.05
N GLU A 79 -3.73 10.44 -6.66
CA GLU A 79 -3.27 9.41 -5.71
C GLU A 79 -2.23 8.47 -6.33
N GLN A 80 -2.33 8.18 -7.63
CA GLN A 80 -1.30 7.44 -8.35
C GLN A 80 0.02 8.20 -8.36
N GLN A 81 0.00 9.48 -8.74
CA GLN A 81 1.19 10.32 -8.75
C GLN A 81 1.84 10.39 -7.37
N ARG A 82 1.04 10.62 -6.30
CA ARG A 82 1.52 10.59 -4.92
C ARG A 82 2.18 9.25 -4.56
N THR A 83 1.59 8.14 -5.00
CA THR A 83 2.13 6.80 -4.77
C THR A 83 3.48 6.61 -5.45
N GLU A 84 3.62 7.07 -6.68
CA GLU A 84 4.86 7.03 -7.45
C GLU A 84 5.96 7.92 -6.85
N GLU A 85 5.61 9.11 -6.37
CA GLU A 85 6.54 10.02 -5.66
C GLU A 85 7.07 9.38 -4.37
N LEU A 86 6.21 8.75 -3.57
CA LEU A 86 6.59 8.05 -2.34
C LEU A 86 7.44 6.80 -2.63
N LEU A 87 7.17 6.09 -3.73
CA LEU A 87 8.01 4.98 -4.20
C LEU A 87 9.42 5.45 -4.56
N GLU A 88 9.53 6.55 -5.31
CA GLU A 88 10.83 7.12 -5.68
C GLU A 88 11.59 7.62 -4.45
N GLU A 89 10.89 8.20 -3.48
CA GLU A 89 11.48 8.59 -2.20
C GLU A 89 11.99 7.36 -1.45
N LEU A 90 11.21 6.28 -1.35
CA LEU A 90 11.60 5.02 -0.71
C LEU A 90 12.86 4.42 -1.35
N ARG A 91 12.95 4.44 -2.67
CA ARG A 91 14.13 3.94 -3.40
C ARG A 91 15.41 4.69 -3.03
N ARG A 92 15.32 6.01 -2.78
CA ARG A 92 16.46 6.86 -2.41
C ARG A 92 16.87 6.71 -0.96
N VAL A 93 15.97 6.30 -0.08
CA VAL A 93 16.24 6.14 1.35
C VAL A 93 17.13 4.93 1.60
N LYS A 94 18.17 5.11 2.42
CA LYS A 94 19.00 3.99 2.88
C LYS A 94 18.24 3.15 3.90
N SER A 95 18.36 1.83 3.81
CA SER A 95 17.71 0.89 4.75
C SER A 95 18.11 1.12 6.22
N SER A 96 19.26 1.74 6.46
CA SER A 96 19.71 2.14 7.81
C SER A 96 18.98 3.36 8.38
N ASN A 97 18.23 4.11 7.57
CA ASN A 97 17.45 5.26 8.02
C ASN A 97 16.06 4.83 8.53
N ALA A 98 16.03 4.24 9.73
CA ALA A 98 14.82 3.68 10.32
C ALA A 98 13.68 4.70 10.49
N ALA A 99 13.99 5.97 10.74
CA ALA A 99 12.98 7.01 10.92
C ALA A 99 12.22 7.26 9.62
N GLU A 100 12.94 7.37 8.52
CA GLU A 100 12.37 7.62 7.19
C GLU A 100 11.60 6.41 6.66
N ILE A 101 12.14 5.21 6.82
CA ILE A 101 11.44 3.96 6.51
C ILE A 101 10.12 3.86 7.30
N MET A 102 10.13 4.20 8.59
CA MET A 102 8.93 4.18 9.42
C MET A 102 7.89 5.22 8.95
N ARG A 103 8.32 6.41 8.52
CA ARG A 103 7.44 7.42 7.94
C ARG A 103 6.78 6.90 6.66
N LEU A 104 7.57 6.38 5.72
CA LEU A 104 7.07 5.83 4.46
C LEU A 104 6.15 4.63 4.67
N LYS A 105 6.40 3.80 5.68
CA LYS A 105 5.50 2.70 6.07
C LYS A 105 4.13 3.21 6.57
N LYS A 106 4.09 4.35 7.27
CA LYS A 106 2.83 4.99 7.66
C LYS A 106 2.08 5.58 6.46
N GLU A 107 2.80 6.19 5.51
CA GLU A 107 2.21 6.67 4.26
C GLU A 107 1.60 5.51 3.45
N LEU A 108 2.31 4.40 3.34
CA LEU A 108 1.82 3.19 2.69
C LEU A 108 0.52 2.66 3.34
N ALA A 109 0.45 2.64 4.67
CA ALA A 109 -0.77 2.26 5.39
C ALA A 109 -1.93 3.23 5.13
N THR A 110 -1.65 4.51 4.91
CA THR A 110 -2.65 5.52 4.54
C THR A 110 -3.13 5.29 3.11
N LEU A 111 -2.23 5.09 2.16
CA LEU A 111 -2.57 4.78 0.76
C LEU A 111 -3.42 3.51 0.65
N ARG A 112 -3.14 2.48 1.43
CA ARG A 112 -3.95 1.25 1.48
C ARG A 112 -5.40 1.54 1.88
N LYS A 113 -5.64 2.44 2.85
CA LYS A 113 -6.99 2.86 3.25
C LYS A 113 -7.67 3.66 2.14
N VAL A 114 -6.94 4.57 1.52
CA VAL A 114 -7.44 5.40 0.40
C VAL A 114 -7.83 4.50 -0.77
N LEU A 115 -6.96 3.59 -1.18
CA LEU A 115 -7.22 2.64 -2.26
C LEU A 115 -8.48 1.81 -1.98
N ARG A 116 -8.62 1.28 -0.76
CA ARG A 116 -9.82 0.53 -0.36
C ARG A 116 -11.09 1.38 -0.44
N SER A 117 -11.00 2.65 -0.06
CA SER A 117 -12.13 3.59 -0.17
C SER A 117 -12.56 3.78 -1.63
N TYR A 118 -11.62 3.94 -2.55
CA TYR A 118 -11.94 4.06 -3.97
C TYR A 118 -12.54 2.78 -4.56
N VAL A 119 -12.03 1.61 -4.19
CA VAL A 119 -12.64 0.33 -4.62
C VAL A 119 -14.11 0.26 -4.20
N LEU A 120 -14.44 0.57 -2.95
CA LEU A 120 -15.81 0.57 -2.46
C LEU A 120 -16.69 1.62 -3.17
N GLN A 121 -16.14 2.78 -3.48
CA GLN A 121 -16.85 3.84 -4.20
C GLN A 121 -17.16 3.41 -5.64
N ILE A 122 -16.22 2.80 -6.33
CA ILE A 122 -16.39 2.27 -7.69
C ILE A 122 -17.43 1.16 -7.72
N ASP A 123 -17.38 0.23 -6.79
CA ASP A 123 -18.37 -0.84 -6.69
C ASP A 123 -19.78 -0.29 -6.46
N SER A 124 -19.90 0.73 -5.61
CA SER A 124 -21.19 1.42 -5.37
C SER A 124 -21.71 2.11 -6.63
N LEU A 125 -20.83 2.81 -7.37
CA LEU A 125 -21.20 3.48 -8.63
C LEU A 125 -21.62 2.48 -9.70
N ASN A 126 -20.92 1.37 -9.84
CA ASN A 126 -21.26 0.32 -10.79
C ASN A 126 -22.61 -0.31 -10.48
N ARG A 127 -22.91 -0.57 -9.21
CA ARG A 127 -24.21 -1.07 -8.78
C ARG A 127 -25.33 -0.07 -9.08
N MET A 128 -25.12 1.21 -8.75
CA MET A 128 -26.09 2.26 -9.05
C MET A 128 -26.35 2.41 -10.55
N ASN A 129 -25.31 2.32 -11.37
CA ASN A 129 -25.45 2.34 -12.83
C ASN A 129 -26.27 1.13 -13.35
N GLN A 130 -26.08 -0.05 -12.78
CA GLN A 130 -26.89 -1.22 -13.14
C GLN A 130 -28.34 -1.04 -12.75
N GLU A 131 -28.63 -0.56 -11.54
CA GLU A 131 -29.99 -0.27 -11.07
C GLU A 131 -30.69 0.77 -11.97
N LEU A 132 -30.01 1.88 -12.30
CA LEU A 132 -30.51 2.90 -13.20
C LEU A 132 -30.77 2.37 -14.62
N THR A 133 -29.91 1.49 -15.12
CA THR A 133 -30.09 0.87 -16.44
C THR A 133 -31.33 -0.03 -16.46
N GLN A 134 -31.54 -0.81 -15.40
CA GLN A 134 -32.74 -1.65 -15.26
C GLN A 134 -34.01 -0.82 -15.15
N GLU A 135 -33.99 0.25 -14.35
CA GLU A 135 -35.11 1.16 -14.21
C GLU A 135 -35.44 1.86 -15.53
N ASN A 136 -34.46 2.37 -16.27
CA ASN A 136 -34.62 2.96 -17.58
C ASN A 136 -35.27 1.97 -18.58
N THR A 137 -34.81 0.72 -18.57
CA THR A 137 -35.41 -0.32 -19.44
C THR A 137 -36.86 -0.55 -19.06
N SER A 138 -37.17 -0.71 -17.77
CA SER A 138 -38.55 -0.87 -17.30
C SER A 138 -39.45 0.31 -17.64
N LEU A 139 -38.96 1.54 -17.48
CA LEU A 139 -39.70 2.75 -17.85
C LEU A 139 -39.96 2.83 -19.35
N LYS A 140 -39.00 2.45 -20.18
CA LYS A 140 -39.13 2.39 -21.63
C LYS A 140 -40.23 1.41 -22.04
N ASP A 141 -40.23 0.20 -21.44
CA ASP A 141 -41.24 -0.82 -21.71
C ASP A 141 -42.66 -0.35 -21.31
N LYS A 142 -42.80 0.26 -20.13
CA LYS A 142 -44.05 0.85 -19.66
C LYS A 142 -44.55 1.96 -20.59
N ASN A 143 -43.63 2.79 -21.08
CA ASN A 143 -43.95 3.87 -22.00
C ASN A 143 -44.46 3.33 -23.37
N GLN A 144 -43.80 2.29 -23.90
CA GLN A 144 -44.23 1.58 -25.10
C GLN A 144 -45.63 0.95 -24.93
N GLN A 145 -45.88 0.28 -23.81
CA GLN A 145 -47.21 -0.27 -23.51
C GLN A 145 -48.31 0.80 -23.43
N ALA A 146 -48.00 1.92 -22.77
CA ALA A 146 -48.92 3.06 -22.68
C ALA A 146 -49.22 3.66 -24.05
N GLN A 147 -48.21 3.82 -24.91
CA GLN A 147 -48.42 4.31 -26.30
C GLN A 147 -49.27 3.33 -27.12
N GLN A 148 -49.04 2.03 -27.00
CA GLN A 148 -49.89 1.03 -27.68
C GLN A 148 -51.34 1.10 -27.18
N HIS A 149 -51.54 1.28 -25.88
CA HIS A 149 -52.88 1.39 -25.31
C HIS A 149 -53.59 2.62 -25.78
N ILE A 150 -52.93 3.77 -25.86
CA ILE A 150 -53.46 5.03 -26.41
C ILE A 150 -53.83 4.85 -27.89
N SER A 151 -52.99 4.22 -28.69
CA SER A 151 -53.25 3.95 -30.10
C SER A 151 -54.47 3.05 -30.28
N ASN A 152 -54.61 1.99 -29.47
CA ASN A 152 -55.75 1.11 -29.52
C ASN A 152 -57.07 1.83 -29.14
N LEU A 153 -57.04 2.65 -28.09
CA LEU A 153 -58.20 3.44 -27.68
C LEU A 153 -58.61 4.47 -28.75
N SER A 154 -57.62 5.11 -29.40
CA SER A 154 -57.88 6.04 -30.51
C SER A 154 -58.57 5.34 -31.69
N SER A 155 -58.07 4.17 -32.09
CA SER A 155 -58.69 3.37 -33.16
C SER A 155 -60.08 2.87 -32.80
N GLN A 156 -60.34 2.51 -31.55
CA GLN A 156 -61.70 2.14 -31.09
C GLN A 156 -62.63 3.33 -31.10
N ASN A 157 -62.17 4.52 -30.72
CA ASN A 157 -62.98 5.73 -30.72
C ASN A 157 -63.37 6.16 -32.15
N GLU A 158 -62.42 6.05 -33.10
CA GLU A 158 -62.72 6.31 -34.54
C GLU A 158 -63.72 5.30 -35.14
N SER A 159 -63.75 4.08 -34.64
CA SER A 159 -64.66 3.04 -35.13
C SER A 159 -66.08 3.18 -34.58
N LEU A 160 -66.28 4.00 -33.54
CA LEU A 160 -67.56 4.23 -32.87
C LEU A 160 -68.23 5.59 -33.29
N SER A 161 -67.53 6.43 -34.05
CA SER A 161 -67.98 7.71 -34.58
C SER A 161 -68.39 7.56 -36.01
#